data_f6be45c0013d28afc88271b321c73b0b
#
_entry.id   f6be45c0013d28afc88271b321c73b0b
#
_cell.length_a   1.000
_cell.length_b   1.000
_cell.length_c   1.000
_cell.angle_alpha   90.00
_cell.angle_beta   90.00
_cell.angle_gamma   90.00
#
_symmetry.space_group_name_H-M   'P 1'
#
loop_
_entity.id
_entity.type
_entity.pdbx_description
1 polymer ?
#
loop_
_entity_poly.entity_id
_entity_poly.type
_entity_poly.pdbx_seq_one_letter_code
_entity_poly.pdbx_strand_id
1 'polypeptide(L)'
;MFKNQFPFFTNKPDQVYLDSAATTQKHQSVIQAVNDYHCLSSATVHRSAYAIANEATLLYEQARDLTAQLINSSTTDQIVFNSGATESINTIASGLQPHMITGHKILILASEHHANILPWQQLSTKFGLSIEVVKISEQGQFSQPEYALFLEQLNADVAILAMAHVSNALGNIYPVEEVCRLANLQNILTVIDGTQAIAHMPVDVTAIDCDFYVFSGHKMYAPTGVGVMYGKSTLLNELLPLRLGGEMVTRVSFTEAEYQAAPLKFEGGTPNVSGVIGLGAAAAFLKSNMQSIQQHEVFLFKLLSDGLQKRDDLRLLGNVSACNQSQLNQRNVGQAEMGCSIGLHSFVFSNHHLHDVATLIYQKNIAVRVGHHCAMPLMNILNIAGTMRVSIGCYTTEQDIQCFLHALDDTLTKLDENAGYQLITKSKQKGVNTPTDKTPNTNSLNHVNVYSTVGKIAETLPIAFNIKQAKGWDNQFRQLLLASKELNALPVEMRLNDNAVFGCESDLWIAYCNDQLCAYSQSKIIRGILALLLEKVMHLNNALITNNSDPKSTSVAASFDYFAYLTELNLTPFFSVGRQDGIKNAITAIKTKLTIRNKI
;
A
#
# COMPACT_ATOMS: atom_id res chain seq x y z
N MET A 1 -1.98 11.91 -23.10
CA MET A 1 -3.02 12.88 -23.49
C MET A 1 -3.18 13.98 -22.44
N PHE A 2 -3.31 13.66 -21.16
CA PHE A 2 -3.55 14.63 -20.09
C PHE A 2 -2.30 15.07 -19.32
N LYS A 3 -1.12 14.48 -19.52
CA LYS A 3 0.11 14.66 -18.70
C LYS A 3 0.46 16.13 -18.44
N ASN A 4 0.36 16.99 -19.46
CA ASN A 4 0.68 18.43 -19.36
C ASN A 4 -0.30 19.23 -18.49
N GLN A 5 -1.46 18.67 -18.15
CA GLN A 5 -2.46 19.29 -17.27
C GLN A 5 -2.19 18.97 -15.78
N PHE A 6 -1.13 18.22 -15.49
CA PHE A 6 -0.71 17.85 -14.15
C PHE A 6 0.63 18.53 -13.81
N PRO A 7 0.65 19.60 -13.01
CA PRO A 7 1.85 20.39 -12.70
C PRO A 7 2.99 19.57 -12.10
N PHE A 8 2.69 18.42 -11.50
CA PHE A 8 3.73 17.50 -11.01
C PHE A 8 4.73 17.15 -12.11
N PHE A 9 4.26 16.81 -13.32
CA PHE A 9 5.14 16.40 -14.41
C PHE A 9 5.89 17.55 -15.07
N THR A 10 5.36 18.78 -15.00
CA THR A 10 6.10 19.98 -15.41
C THR A 10 7.29 20.21 -14.47
N ASN A 11 7.10 20.00 -13.17
CA ASN A 11 8.13 20.17 -12.15
C ASN A 11 9.07 18.96 -12.03
N LYS A 12 8.69 17.80 -12.54
CA LYS A 12 9.43 16.53 -12.51
C LYS A 12 9.36 15.83 -13.87
N PRO A 13 9.94 16.42 -14.94
CA PRO A 13 9.77 15.94 -16.32
C PRO A 13 10.30 14.51 -16.54
N ASP A 14 11.36 14.13 -15.83
CA ASP A 14 11.99 12.81 -15.95
C ASP A 14 11.31 11.72 -15.09
N GLN A 15 10.25 12.07 -14.34
CA GLN A 15 9.58 11.11 -13.48
C GLN A 15 8.54 10.31 -14.26
N VAL A 16 8.72 9.00 -14.31
CA VAL A 16 7.69 8.03 -14.71
C VAL A 16 6.91 7.60 -13.47
N TYR A 17 5.60 7.88 -13.44
CA TYR A 17 4.76 7.60 -12.27
C TYR A 17 3.71 6.53 -12.60
N LEU A 18 3.92 5.32 -12.09
CA LEU A 18 3.11 4.12 -12.29
C LEU A 18 2.61 3.52 -10.97
N ASP A 19 2.30 4.39 -9.98
CA ASP A 19 1.71 4.00 -8.68
C ASP A 19 0.38 4.73 -8.41
N SER A 20 -0.44 4.94 -9.46
CA SER A 20 -1.72 5.65 -9.38
C SER A 20 -2.73 4.98 -8.45
N ALA A 21 -2.74 3.65 -8.37
CA ALA A 21 -3.61 2.90 -7.45
C ALA A 21 -3.29 3.13 -5.97
N ALA A 22 -2.12 3.69 -5.62
CA ALA A 22 -1.82 4.13 -4.26
C ALA A 22 -2.30 5.55 -3.99
N THR A 23 -1.98 6.49 -4.87
CA THR A 23 -2.48 7.85 -4.90
C THR A 23 -2.23 8.46 -6.28
N THR A 24 -3.15 9.26 -6.80
CA THR A 24 -2.96 9.94 -8.09
C THR A 24 -2.28 11.29 -7.93
N GLN A 25 -1.66 11.80 -9.00
CA GLN A 25 -1.25 13.20 -9.10
C GLN A 25 -2.50 14.09 -9.25
N LYS A 26 -2.37 15.39 -8.97
CA LYS A 26 -3.50 16.33 -8.95
C LYS A 26 -3.56 17.13 -10.23
N HIS A 27 -4.76 17.19 -10.84
CA HIS A 27 -5.00 18.01 -12.01
C HIS A 27 -4.88 19.50 -11.66
N GLN A 28 -4.44 20.34 -12.63
CA GLN A 28 -4.28 21.78 -12.39
C GLN A 28 -5.55 22.48 -11.90
N SER A 29 -6.74 22.08 -12.39
CA SER A 29 -8.02 22.65 -11.92
C SER A 29 -8.29 22.36 -10.44
N VAL A 30 -7.86 21.21 -9.95
CA VAL A 30 -8.00 20.82 -8.53
C VAL A 30 -7.09 21.69 -7.66
N ILE A 31 -5.83 21.86 -8.07
CA ILE A 31 -4.87 22.70 -7.36
C ILE A 31 -5.37 24.15 -7.35
N GLN A 32 -5.86 24.65 -8.49
CA GLN A 32 -6.39 26.01 -8.62
C GLN A 32 -7.61 26.22 -7.72
N ALA A 33 -8.60 25.30 -7.74
CA ALA A 33 -9.80 25.42 -6.92
C ALA A 33 -9.49 25.46 -5.40
N VAL A 34 -8.55 24.63 -4.94
CA VAL A 34 -8.08 24.65 -3.54
C VAL A 34 -7.37 25.97 -3.21
N ASN A 35 -6.51 26.45 -4.11
CA ASN A 35 -5.79 27.71 -3.93
C ASN A 35 -6.75 28.91 -3.91
N ASP A 36 -7.70 28.97 -4.83
CA ASP A 36 -8.69 30.05 -4.92
C ASP A 36 -9.54 30.11 -3.66
N TYR A 37 -10.00 28.97 -3.14
CA TYR A 37 -10.71 28.93 -1.86
C TYR A 37 -9.87 29.56 -0.74
N HIS A 38 -8.60 29.16 -0.60
CA HIS A 38 -7.75 29.68 0.47
C HIS A 38 -7.41 31.17 0.31
N CYS A 39 -7.31 31.66 -0.92
CA CYS A 39 -6.94 33.04 -1.18
C CYS A 39 -8.13 34.01 -1.19
N LEU A 40 -9.34 33.52 -1.59
CA LEU A 40 -10.47 34.41 -1.90
C LEU A 40 -11.69 34.18 -1.00
N SER A 41 -11.97 32.92 -0.59
CA SER A 41 -13.27 32.54 0.00
C SER A 41 -13.13 31.72 1.28
N SER A 42 -11.98 31.80 1.98
CA SER A 42 -11.72 31.00 3.18
C SER A 42 -12.61 31.41 4.34
N ALA A 43 -13.72 30.69 4.53
CA ALA A 43 -14.72 30.92 5.58
C ALA A 43 -15.36 29.59 6.01
N THR A 44 -16.11 29.64 7.13
CA THR A 44 -16.97 28.51 7.55
C THR A 44 -18.15 28.36 6.61
N VAL A 45 -18.65 27.15 6.49
CA VAL A 45 -19.83 26.83 5.66
C VAL A 45 -21.09 26.71 6.52
N HIS A 46 -22.27 26.93 5.93
CA HIS A 46 -23.64 26.67 6.43
C HIS A 46 -24.14 27.59 7.56
N ARG A 47 -23.31 28.25 8.37
CA ARG A 47 -23.77 28.94 9.60
C ARG A 47 -23.66 30.46 9.60
N SER A 48 -22.95 31.05 8.69
CA SER A 48 -22.69 32.48 8.71
C SER A 48 -23.37 33.19 7.54
N ALA A 49 -23.96 34.37 7.82
CA ALA A 49 -24.71 35.14 6.82
C ALA A 49 -23.89 36.16 6.02
N TYR A 50 -22.58 36.30 6.30
CA TYR A 50 -21.72 37.22 5.56
C TYR A 50 -21.28 36.66 4.19
N ALA A 51 -21.02 37.54 3.23
CA ALA A 51 -20.88 37.20 1.82
C ALA A 51 -19.86 36.07 1.55
N ILE A 52 -18.65 36.13 2.16
CA ILE A 52 -17.60 35.10 1.94
C ILE A 52 -18.03 33.73 2.46
N ALA A 53 -18.77 33.65 3.58
CA ALA A 53 -19.28 32.38 4.08
C ALA A 53 -20.39 31.78 3.20
N ASN A 54 -21.23 32.65 2.62
CA ASN A 54 -22.21 32.20 1.63
C ASN A 54 -21.53 31.67 0.37
N GLU A 55 -20.49 32.36 -0.11
CA GLU A 55 -19.68 31.89 -1.24
C GLU A 55 -19.01 30.54 -0.96
N ALA A 56 -18.36 30.39 0.21
CA ALA A 56 -17.77 29.13 0.64
C ALA A 56 -18.81 28.00 0.70
N THR A 57 -20.01 28.29 1.21
CA THR A 57 -21.12 27.33 1.26
C THR A 57 -21.58 26.92 -0.15
N LEU A 58 -21.72 27.89 -1.06
CA LEU A 58 -22.09 27.62 -2.45
C LEU A 58 -21.04 26.72 -3.14
N LEU A 59 -19.76 26.99 -2.97
CA LEU A 59 -18.68 26.15 -3.52
C LEU A 59 -18.69 24.73 -2.95
N TYR A 60 -18.95 24.60 -1.66
CA TYR A 60 -19.05 23.32 -0.98
C TYR A 60 -20.21 22.47 -1.51
N GLU A 61 -21.41 23.06 -1.60
CA GLU A 61 -22.60 22.37 -2.12
C GLU A 61 -22.50 22.10 -3.63
N GLN A 62 -21.88 23.01 -4.40
CA GLN A 62 -21.58 22.74 -5.80
C GLN A 62 -20.67 21.53 -5.98
N ALA A 63 -19.69 21.33 -5.08
CA ALA A 63 -18.86 20.12 -5.09
C ALA A 63 -19.69 18.86 -4.80
N ARG A 64 -20.73 18.96 -3.95
CA ARG A 64 -21.68 17.87 -3.69
C ARG A 64 -22.50 17.53 -4.94
N ASP A 65 -23.02 18.55 -5.63
CA ASP A 65 -23.73 18.38 -6.90
C ASP A 65 -22.88 17.70 -7.97
N LEU A 66 -21.63 18.16 -8.15
CA LEU A 66 -20.69 17.57 -9.10
C LEU A 66 -20.35 16.12 -8.77
N THR A 67 -20.24 15.80 -7.48
CA THR A 67 -20.00 14.44 -7.00
C THR A 67 -21.22 13.54 -7.25
N ALA A 68 -22.43 14.00 -6.94
CA ALA A 68 -23.67 13.30 -7.23
C ALA A 68 -23.80 13.01 -8.73
N GLN A 69 -23.52 14.00 -9.55
CA GLN A 69 -23.54 13.86 -11.02
C GLN A 69 -22.47 12.89 -11.56
N LEU A 70 -21.29 12.80 -10.92
CA LEU A 70 -20.22 11.87 -11.34
C LEU A 70 -20.65 10.42 -11.20
N ILE A 71 -21.37 10.09 -10.11
CA ILE A 71 -21.82 8.72 -9.82
C ILE A 71 -23.29 8.47 -10.16
N ASN A 72 -23.95 9.40 -10.85
CA ASN A 72 -25.38 9.35 -11.20
C ASN A 72 -26.32 9.10 -10.00
N SER A 73 -26.04 9.75 -8.86
CA SER A 73 -26.93 9.74 -7.70
C SER A 73 -28.19 10.54 -7.98
N SER A 74 -29.34 10.06 -7.51
CA SER A 74 -30.64 10.68 -7.73
C SER A 74 -30.81 12.02 -7.00
N THR A 75 -30.18 12.19 -5.85
CA THR A 75 -30.20 13.41 -5.04
C THR A 75 -28.85 13.65 -4.34
N THR A 76 -28.60 14.90 -4.00
CA THR A 76 -27.38 15.30 -3.26
C THR A 76 -27.40 14.88 -1.79
N ASP A 77 -28.60 14.66 -1.21
CA ASP A 77 -28.75 14.20 0.18
C ASP A 77 -28.17 12.81 0.43
N GLN A 78 -27.90 12.06 -0.65
CA GLN A 78 -27.25 10.75 -0.62
C GLN A 78 -25.72 10.84 -0.58
N ILE A 79 -25.13 12.03 -0.70
CA ILE A 79 -23.69 12.26 -0.76
C ILE A 79 -23.19 12.83 0.57
N VAL A 80 -22.41 12.05 1.28
CA VAL A 80 -21.78 12.43 2.55
C VAL A 80 -20.28 12.58 2.35
N PHE A 81 -19.71 13.73 2.76
CA PHE A 81 -18.29 13.95 2.74
C PHE A 81 -17.62 13.51 4.06
N ASN A 82 -16.47 12.88 3.93
CA ASN A 82 -15.63 12.44 5.05
C ASN A 82 -14.16 12.40 4.65
N SER A 83 -13.28 11.74 5.42
CA SER A 83 -11.84 11.72 5.12
C SER A 83 -11.40 10.66 4.11
N GLY A 84 -12.30 9.76 3.66
CA GLY A 84 -12.00 8.69 2.69
C GLY A 84 -12.82 7.43 2.91
N ALA A 85 -12.70 6.47 1.98
CA ALA A 85 -13.42 5.19 2.01
C ALA A 85 -13.24 4.44 3.34
N THR A 86 -12.07 4.49 3.96
CA THR A 86 -11.83 3.89 5.28
C THR A 86 -12.78 4.45 6.34
N GLU A 87 -12.96 5.78 6.40
CA GLU A 87 -13.92 6.38 7.32
C GLU A 87 -15.34 6.04 6.93
N SER A 88 -15.68 6.05 5.64
CA SER A 88 -17.00 5.67 5.14
C SER A 88 -17.41 4.28 5.63
N ILE A 89 -16.56 3.27 5.42
CA ILE A 89 -16.85 1.88 5.81
C ILE A 89 -16.93 1.76 7.35
N ASN A 90 -16.07 2.45 8.09
CA ASN A 90 -16.16 2.49 9.55
C ASN A 90 -17.47 3.14 10.03
N THR A 91 -17.92 4.23 9.38
CA THR A 91 -19.19 4.89 9.69
C THR A 91 -20.36 3.95 9.45
N ILE A 92 -20.37 3.24 8.33
CA ILE A 92 -21.42 2.26 8.00
C ILE A 92 -21.41 1.15 9.07
N ALA A 93 -20.28 0.46 9.25
CA ALA A 93 -20.17 -0.68 10.16
C ALA A 93 -20.51 -0.32 11.61
N SER A 94 -20.07 0.85 12.08
CA SER A 94 -20.32 1.30 13.46
C SER A 94 -21.77 1.77 13.66
N GLY A 95 -22.36 2.37 12.62
CA GLY A 95 -23.68 2.99 12.67
C GLY A 95 -24.84 2.03 12.46
N LEU A 96 -24.61 0.83 11.90
CA LEU A 96 -25.62 -0.20 11.72
C LEU A 96 -26.27 -0.60 13.05
N GLN A 97 -27.60 -0.75 13.02
CA GLN A 97 -28.43 -1.12 14.16
C GLN A 97 -28.92 -2.58 14.00
N PRO A 98 -29.24 -3.29 15.10
CA PRO A 98 -29.65 -4.70 15.03
C PRO A 98 -30.81 -4.98 14.08
N HIS A 99 -31.80 -4.07 14.00
CA HIS A 99 -32.98 -4.22 13.13
C HIS A 99 -32.68 -4.07 11.63
N MET A 100 -31.52 -3.50 11.28
CA MET A 100 -31.05 -3.35 9.89
C MET A 100 -30.35 -4.63 9.37
N ILE A 101 -30.15 -5.62 10.24
CA ILE A 101 -29.38 -6.84 9.96
C ILE A 101 -30.32 -8.04 10.00
N THR A 102 -30.51 -8.69 8.84
CA THR A 102 -31.52 -9.75 8.69
C THR A 102 -30.93 -11.17 8.68
N GLY A 103 -29.63 -11.34 8.44
CA GLY A 103 -28.94 -12.63 8.39
C GLY A 103 -27.88 -12.76 9.48
N HIS A 104 -27.06 -13.81 9.37
CA HIS A 104 -26.01 -14.14 10.36
C HIS A 104 -24.60 -14.06 9.79
N LYS A 105 -24.44 -13.72 8.51
CA LYS A 105 -23.18 -13.75 7.81
C LYS A 105 -22.83 -12.41 7.17
N ILE A 106 -21.55 -12.09 7.17
CA ILE A 106 -20.96 -11.01 6.38
C ILE A 106 -20.13 -11.66 5.28
N LEU A 107 -20.48 -11.40 4.03
CA LEU A 107 -19.79 -11.93 2.87
C LEU A 107 -18.82 -10.90 2.32
N ILE A 108 -17.53 -11.25 2.18
CA ILE A 108 -16.47 -10.40 1.64
C ILE A 108 -15.66 -11.12 0.57
N LEU A 109 -15.00 -10.41 -0.34
CA LEU A 109 -14.10 -11.04 -1.30
C LEU A 109 -12.72 -11.31 -0.67
N ALA A 110 -12.05 -12.36 -1.13
CA ALA A 110 -10.68 -12.69 -0.74
C ALA A 110 -9.65 -11.60 -1.11
N SER A 111 -9.99 -10.74 -2.06
CA SER A 111 -9.14 -9.66 -2.58
C SER A 111 -9.37 -8.30 -1.91
N GLU A 112 -10.14 -8.25 -0.82
CA GLU A 112 -10.51 -6.98 -0.18
C GLU A 112 -9.30 -6.24 0.40
N HIS A 113 -9.38 -4.92 0.29
CA HIS A 113 -8.50 -4.02 1.02
C HIS A 113 -8.75 -4.11 2.54
N HIS A 114 -7.73 -3.95 3.36
CA HIS A 114 -7.87 -4.01 4.84
C HIS A 114 -8.99 -3.11 5.38
N ALA A 115 -9.23 -1.95 4.76
CA ALA A 115 -10.31 -1.04 5.15
C ALA A 115 -11.71 -1.66 4.96
N ASN A 116 -11.86 -2.64 4.06
CA ASN A 116 -13.10 -3.38 3.83
C ASN A 116 -13.08 -4.79 4.45
N ILE A 117 -12.22 -5.01 5.44
CA ILE A 117 -12.16 -6.24 6.25
C ILE A 117 -12.32 -5.90 7.74
N LEU A 118 -11.47 -4.99 8.26
CA LEU A 118 -11.34 -4.74 9.69
C LEU A 118 -12.62 -4.22 10.35
N PRO A 119 -13.39 -3.27 9.76
CA PRO A 119 -14.65 -2.82 10.35
C PRO A 119 -15.68 -3.94 10.47
N TRP A 120 -15.70 -4.86 9.49
CA TRP A 120 -16.59 -6.01 9.49
C TRP A 120 -16.22 -7.05 10.56
N GLN A 121 -14.94 -7.25 10.85
CA GLN A 121 -14.49 -8.08 11.98
C GLN A 121 -15.00 -7.51 13.32
N GLN A 122 -14.96 -6.18 13.48
CA GLN A 122 -15.48 -5.54 14.68
C GLN A 122 -17.01 -5.68 14.78
N LEU A 123 -17.73 -5.46 13.66
CA LEU A 123 -19.18 -5.64 13.61
C LEU A 123 -19.59 -7.09 13.87
N SER A 124 -18.88 -8.05 13.28
CA SER A 124 -19.07 -9.49 13.50
C SER A 124 -19.00 -9.83 14.99
N THR A 125 -17.99 -9.32 15.69
CA THR A 125 -17.86 -9.50 17.15
C THR A 125 -19.02 -8.84 17.91
N LYS A 126 -19.45 -7.63 17.51
CA LYS A 126 -20.51 -6.86 18.18
C LYS A 126 -21.88 -7.53 18.09
N PHE A 127 -22.20 -8.14 16.95
CA PHE A 127 -23.53 -8.71 16.67
C PHE A 127 -23.54 -10.25 16.58
N GLY A 128 -22.41 -10.93 16.81
CA GLY A 128 -22.33 -12.38 16.74
C GLY A 128 -22.47 -12.94 15.31
N LEU A 129 -22.07 -12.16 14.30
CA LEU A 129 -22.10 -12.57 12.90
C LEU A 129 -20.85 -13.39 12.54
N SER A 130 -20.93 -14.29 11.57
CA SER A 130 -19.77 -14.94 10.96
C SER A 130 -19.29 -14.17 9.72
N ILE A 131 -17.98 -14.25 9.42
CA ILE A 131 -17.45 -13.71 8.16
C ILE A 131 -17.18 -14.88 7.22
N GLU A 132 -17.79 -14.85 6.06
CA GLU A 132 -17.50 -15.77 4.96
C GLU A 132 -16.73 -15.05 3.85
N VAL A 133 -15.80 -15.78 3.22
CA VAL A 133 -14.89 -15.23 2.22
C VAL A 133 -15.14 -15.87 0.88
N VAL A 134 -15.52 -15.07 -0.10
CA VAL A 134 -15.63 -15.49 -1.50
C VAL A 134 -14.22 -15.72 -2.06
N LYS A 135 -13.98 -16.93 -2.54
CA LYS A 135 -12.69 -17.35 -3.08
C LYS A 135 -12.42 -16.75 -4.46
N ILE A 136 -11.16 -16.61 -4.77
CA ILE A 136 -10.63 -16.32 -6.12
C ILE A 136 -9.71 -17.45 -6.52
N SER A 137 -9.34 -17.55 -7.79
CA SER A 137 -8.42 -18.58 -8.28
C SER A 137 -7.01 -18.45 -7.66
N GLU A 138 -6.18 -19.48 -7.77
CA GLU A 138 -4.77 -19.47 -7.34
C GLU A 138 -3.91 -18.45 -8.12
N GLN A 139 -4.38 -18.00 -9.26
CA GLN A 139 -3.78 -16.91 -10.04
C GLN A 139 -4.37 -15.54 -9.69
N GLY A 140 -5.28 -15.47 -8.73
CA GLY A 140 -5.96 -14.23 -8.34
C GLY A 140 -7.07 -13.80 -9.31
N GLN A 141 -7.48 -14.65 -10.24
CA GLN A 141 -8.54 -14.34 -11.20
C GLN A 141 -9.93 -14.52 -10.57
N PHE A 142 -10.88 -13.75 -11.06
CA PHE A 142 -12.29 -13.90 -10.79
C PHE A 142 -13.00 -14.12 -12.13
N SER A 143 -13.33 -15.36 -12.39
CA SER A 143 -13.91 -15.85 -13.64
C SER A 143 -15.22 -16.59 -13.39
N GLN A 144 -15.80 -17.22 -14.41
CA GLN A 144 -17.08 -17.93 -14.28
C GLN A 144 -17.14 -18.97 -13.16
N PRO A 145 -16.11 -19.82 -12.93
CA PRO A 145 -16.14 -20.77 -11.82
C PRO A 145 -16.22 -20.11 -10.45
N GLU A 146 -15.40 -19.03 -10.22
CA GLU A 146 -15.40 -18.30 -8.96
C GLU A 146 -16.72 -17.57 -8.75
N TYR A 147 -17.29 -17.02 -9.82
CA TYR A 147 -18.58 -16.35 -9.79
C TYR A 147 -19.73 -17.31 -9.46
N ALA A 148 -19.74 -18.51 -10.04
CA ALA A 148 -20.75 -19.52 -9.74
C ALA A 148 -20.72 -19.91 -8.24
N LEU A 149 -19.52 -20.13 -7.69
CA LEU A 149 -19.34 -20.40 -6.26
C LEU A 149 -19.78 -19.22 -5.38
N PHE A 150 -19.53 -18.00 -5.82
CA PHE A 150 -20.00 -16.80 -5.13
C PHE A 150 -21.52 -16.73 -5.08
N LEU A 151 -22.20 -17.03 -6.19
CA LEU A 151 -23.66 -17.03 -6.24
C LEU A 151 -24.29 -18.06 -5.29
N GLU A 152 -23.66 -19.22 -5.08
CA GLU A 152 -24.10 -20.21 -4.10
C GLU A 152 -24.01 -19.68 -2.66
N GLN A 153 -23.03 -18.82 -2.37
CA GLN A 153 -22.84 -18.19 -1.06
C GLN A 153 -23.84 -17.03 -0.84
N LEU A 154 -24.33 -16.41 -1.91
CA LEU A 154 -25.24 -15.26 -1.84
C LEU A 154 -26.68 -15.73 -1.58
N ASN A 155 -27.02 -15.94 -0.31
CA ASN A 155 -28.31 -16.49 0.11
C ASN A 155 -28.88 -15.70 1.31
N ALA A 156 -30.12 -15.99 1.70
CA ALA A 156 -30.86 -15.25 2.73
C ALA A 156 -30.22 -15.25 4.14
N ASP A 157 -29.22 -16.09 4.40
CA ASP A 157 -28.46 -16.06 5.66
C ASP A 157 -27.35 -14.98 5.66
N VAL A 158 -27.07 -14.39 4.50
CA VAL A 158 -26.12 -13.28 4.39
C VAL A 158 -26.83 -11.99 4.81
N ALA A 159 -26.31 -11.33 5.83
CA ALA A 159 -26.82 -10.04 6.31
C ALA A 159 -26.21 -8.87 5.52
N ILE A 160 -24.92 -8.96 5.23
CA ILE A 160 -24.13 -7.89 4.60
C ILE A 160 -23.23 -8.50 3.52
N LEU A 161 -23.26 -7.91 2.34
CA LEU A 161 -22.25 -8.09 1.31
C LEU A 161 -21.37 -6.86 1.25
N ALA A 162 -20.08 -7.01 1.56
CA ALA A 162 -19.10 -5.93 1.44
C ALA A 162 -18.03 -6.32 0.42
N MET A 163 -17.99 -5.61 -0.71
CA MET A 163 -17.08 -5.95 -1.80
C MET A 163 -16.52 -4.72 -2.51
N ALA A 164 -15.31 -4.85 -3.03
CA ALA A 164 -14.74 -3.87 -3.93
C ALA A 164 -15.45 -3.92 -5.29
N HIS A 165 -15.62 -2.77 -5.95
CA HIS A 165 -15.99 -2.71 -7.36
C HIS A 165 -14.80 -3.12 -8.24
N VAL A 166 -13.60 -2.71 -7.84
CA VAL A 166 -12.33 -3.05 -8.50
C VAL A 166 -11.26 -3.35 -7.44
N SER A 167 -10.55 -4.46 -7.61
CA SER A 167 -9.46 -4.83 -6.71
C SER A 167 -8.28 -3.86 -6.82
N ASN A 168 -7.85 -3.32 -5.69
CA ASN A 168 -6.66 -2.47 -5.61
C ASN A 168 -5.34 -3.22 -5.77
N ALA A 169 -5.36 -4.54 -5.55
CA ALA A 169 -4.18 -5.39 -5.65
C ALA A 169 -4.05 -6.09 -7.00
N LEU A 170 -5.18 -6.45 -7.64
CA LEU A 170 -5.20 -7.28 -8.86
C LEU A 170 -5.74 -6.54 -10.09
N GLY A 171 -6.47 -5.42 -9.89
CA GLY A 171 -7.13 -4.70 -10.97
C GLY A 171 -8.43 -5.33 -11.47
N ASN A 172 -8.81 -6.52 -10.97
CA ASN A 172 -10.03 -7.22 -11.37
C ASN A 172 -11.26 -6.33 -11.18
N ILE A 173 -12.10 -6.24 -12.21
CA ILE A 173 -13.43 -5.62 -12.14
C ILE A 173 -14.43 -6.69 -11.73
N TYR A 174 -15.30 -6.36 -10.78
CA TYR A 174 -16.33 -7.27 -10.29
C TYR A 174 -17.72 -6.82 -10.77
N PRO A 175 -18.64 -7.77 -11.05
CA PRO A 175 -19.97 -7.49 -11.62
C PRO A 175 -20.95 -6.96 -10.56
N VAL A 176 -20.66 -5.78 -9.98
CA VAL A 176 -21.40 -5.23 -8.83
C VAL A 176 -22.86 -4.94 -9.13
N GLU A 177 -23.22 -4.56 -10.35
CA GLU A 177 -24.61 -4.31 -10.75
C GLU A 177 -25.46 -5.60 -10.62
N GLU A 178 -25.00 -6.70 -11.22
CA GLU A 178 -25.71 -7.97 -11.15
C GLU A 178 -25.72 -8.54 -9.72
N VAL A 179 -24.61 -8.42 -9.02
CA VAL A 179 -24.47 -8.91 -7.64
C VAL A 179 -25.40 -8.13 -6.69
N CYS A 180 -25.45 -6.80 -6.78
CA CYS A 180 -26.37 -6.00 -5.98
C CYS A 180 -27.84 -6.29 -6.30
N ARG A 181 -28.18 -6.47 -7.57
CA ARG A 181 -29.53 -6.90 -7.98
C ARG A 181 -29.94 -8.23 -7.32
N LEU A 182 -29.04 -9.21 -7.28
CA LEU A 182 -29.30 -10.51 -6.64
C LEU A 182 -29.34 -10.40 -5.10
N ALA A 183 -28.48 -9.57 -4.51
CA ALA A 183 -28.47 -9.30 -3.08
C ALA A 183 -29.77 -8.63 -2.62
N ASN A 184 -30.28 -7.66 -3.39
CA ASN A 184 -31.55 -6.99 -3.11
C ASN A 184 -32.72 -7.95 -3.10
N LEU A 185 -32.76 -8.98 -3.96
CA LEU A 185 -33.79 -10.02 -3.96
C LEU A 185 -33.80 -10.86 -2.68
N GLN A 186 -32.67 -10.90 -1.95
CA GLN A 186 -32.51 -11.64 -0.70
C GLN A 186 -32.54 -10.72 0.53
N ASN A 187 -32.78 -9.40 0.36
CA ASN A 187 -32.70 -8.37 1.40
C ASN A 187 -31.33 -8.30 2.09
N ILE A 188 -30.26 -8.53 1.35
CA ILE A 188 -28.87 -8.42 1.80
C ILE A 188 -28.41 -6.98 1.67
N LEU A 189 -27.90 -6.38 2.75
CA LEU A 189 -27.30 -5.05 2.74
C LEU A 189 -26.02 -5.03 1.92
N THR A 190 -25.89 -4.12 0.97
CA THR A 190 -24.75 -4.04 0.06
C THR A 190 -23.87 -2.81 0.32
N VAL A 191 -22.56 -3.06 0.48
CA VAL A 191 -21.53 -2.01 0.67
C VAL A 191 -20.44 -2.19 -0.37
N ILE A 192 -20.36 -1.27 -1.32
CA ILE A 192 -19.44 -1.34 -2.44
C ILE A 192 -18.28 -0.33 -2.28
N ASP A 193 -17.06 -0.82 -2.24
CA ASP A 193 -15.85 0.01 -2.28
C ASP A 193 -15.47 0.33 -3.73
N GLY A 194 -15.87 1.50 -4.20
CA GLY A 194 -15.57 2.02 -5.54
C GLY A 194 -14.27 2.79 -5.67
N THR A 195 -13.40 2.74 -4.67
CA THR A 195 -12.19 3.57 -4.59
C THR A 195 -11.26 3.41 -5.78
N GLN A 196 -11.16 2.22 -6.36
CA GLN A 196 -10.37 2.01 -7.58
C GLN A 196 -11.19 2.21 -8.86
N ALA A 197 -12.50 2.05 -8.83
CA ALA A 197 -13.35 2.18 -10.01
C ALA A 197 -13.52 3.64 -10.45
N ILE A 198 -13.73 4.56 -9.50
CA ILE A 198 -14.18 5.94 -9.73
C ILE A 198 -13.29 6.75 -10.67
N ALA A 199 -11.99 6.45 -10.74
CA ALA A 199 -11.04 7.16 -11.60
C ALA A 199 -10.89 6.54 -13.00
N HIS A 200 -11.37 5.30 -13.20
CA HIS A 200 -11.05 4.47 -14.37
C HIS A 200 -12.26 4.11 -15.22
N MET A 201 -13.47 4.15 -14.66
CA MET A 201 -14.69 3.75 -15.35
C MET A 201 -15.89 4.56 -14.88
N PRO A 202 -16.96 4.67 -15.71
CA PRO A 202 -18.21 5.27 -15.29
C PRO A 202 -18.82 4.49 -14.11
N VAL A 203 -19.35 5.22 -13.14
CA VAL A 203 -20.07 4.65 -12.00
C VAL A 203 -21.48 5.20 -12.00
N ASP A 204 -22.47 4.32 -11.99
CA ASP A 204 -23.89 4.64 -11.90
C ASP A 204 -24.50 3.93 -10.69
N VAL A 205 -24.56 4.62 -9.54
CA VAL A 205 -25.08 4.03 -8.30
C VAL A 205 -26.58 3.73 -8.37
N THR A 206 -27.31 4.40 -9.28
CA THR A 206 -28.72 4.11 -9.53
C THR A 206 -28.89 2.79 -10.29
N ALA A 207 -28.05 2.51 -11.27
CA ALA A 207 -28.04 1.25 -12.01
C ALA A 207 -27.50 0.08 -11.15
N ILE A 208 -26.45 0.32 -10.39
CA ILE A 208 -25.87 -0.67 -9.45
C ILE A 208 -26.88 -1.03 -8.36
N ASP A 209 -27.73 -0.07 -7.95
CA ASP A 209 -28.72 -0.21 -6.88
C ASP A 209 -28.14 -0.74 -5.56
N CYS A 210 -26.89 -0.38 -5.25
CA CYS A 210 -26.27 -0.70 -3.97
C CYS A 210 -26.82 0.20 -2.84
N ASP A 211 -26.75 -0.30 -1.61
CA ASP A 211 -27.17 0.45 -0.43
C ASP A 211 -26.16 1.53 -0.04
N PHE A 212 -24.88 1.21 -0.15
CA PHE A 212 -23.77 2.14 0.07
C PHE A 212 -22.71 1.98 -1.01
N TYR A 213 -22.15 3.12 -1.47
CA TYR A 213 -21.01 3.19 -2.36
C TYR A 213 -19.98 4.17 -1.81
N VAL A 214 -18.71 3.73 -1.64
CA VAL A 214 -17.71 4.55 -0.98
C VAL A 214 -16.46 4.72 -1.84
N PHE A 215 -15.81 5.88 -1.74
CA PHE A 215 -14.53 6.11 -2.42
C PHE A 215 -13.70 7.22 -1.79
N SER A 216 -12.37 7.18 -2.06
CA SER A 216 -11.39 8.14 -1.56
C SER A 216 -10.97 9.13 -2.64
N GLY A 217 -10.97 10.42 -2.32
CA GLY A 217 -10.63 11.49 -3.25
C GLY A 217 -9.21 11.40 -3.81
N HIS A 218 -8.23 11.04 -2.98
CA HIS A 218 -6.81 11.04 -3.40
C HIS A 218 -6.48 10.01 -4.51
N LYS A 219 -7.37 9.10 -4.84
CA LYS A 219 -7.21 8.13 -5.94
C LYS A 219 -7.97 8.53 -7.21
N MET A 220 -8.78 9.57 -7.13
CA MET A 220 -9.53 10.13 -8.25
C MET A 220 -9.09 11.56 -8.62
N TYR A 221 -7.80 11.84 -8.50
CA TYR A 221 -7.15 13.14 -8.80
C TYR A 221 -7.50 14.28 -7.84
N ALA A 222 -8.29 14.03 -6.78
CA ALA A 222 -8.67 14.99 -5.74
C ALA A 222 -7.64 15.06 -4.59
N PRO A 223 -7.74 16.02 -3.66
CA PRO A 223 -6.86 16.12 -2.49
C PRO A 223 -6.91 14.89 -1.58
N THR A 224 -5.88 14.74 -0.74
CA THR A 224 -5.89 13.78 0.38
C THR A 224 -6.80 14.26 1.50
N GLY A 225 -7.28 13.33 2.35
CA GLY A 225 -8.09 13.67 3.52
C GLY A 225 -9.53 14.12 3.17
N VAL A 226 -10.02 13.69 2.00
CA VAL A 226 -11.41 13.82 1.57
C VAL A 226 -11.87 12.56 0.87
N GLY A 227 -13.11 12.17 1.06
CA GLY A 227 -13.77 11.04 0.41
C GLY A 227 -15.28 11.16 0.49
N VAL A 228 -15.95 10.17 -0.05
CA VAL A 228 -17.40 10.17 -0.24
C VAL A 228 -17.99 8.86 0.26
N MET A 229 -19.10 8.96 0.95
CA MET A 229 -20.04 7.90 1.24
C MET A 229 -21.37 8.25 0.55
N TYR A 230 -21.71 7.49 -0.48
CA TYR A 230 -23.09 7.45 -1.00
C TYR A 230 -23.87 6.45 -0.17
N GLY A 231 -25.13 6.76 0.11
CA GLY A 231 -26.06 5.82 0.74
C GLY A 231 -27.49 6.10 0.33
N LYS A 232 -28.33 5.05 0.26
CA LYS A 232 -29.78 5.22 0.07
C LYS A 232 -30.36 6.07 1.20
N SER A 233 -31.20 7.07 0.89
CA SER A 233 -31.69 8.05 1.87
C SER A 233 -32.39 7.41 3.08
N THR A 234 -33.13 6.32 2.88
CA THR A 234 -33.76 5.55 3.95
C THR A 234 -32.73 5.00 4.94
N LEU A 235 -31.66 4.41 4.44
CA LEU A 235 -30.61 3.83 5.28
C LEU A 235 -29.76 4.90 5.96
N LEU A 236 -29.44 6.00 5.29
CA LEU A 236 -28.73 7.12 5.91
C LEU A 236 -29.53 7.73 7.07
N ASN A 237 -30.87 7.78 6.98
CA ASN A 237 -31.68 8.28 8.06
C ASN A 237 -31.66 7.38 9.31
N GLU A 238 -31.56 6.07 9.14
CA GLU A 238 -31.50 5.09 10.23
C GLU A 238 -30.08 4.90 10.78
N LEU A 239 -29.07 5.01 9.93
CA LEU A 239 -27.66 4.81 10.30
C LEU A 239 -27.23 5.82 11.36
N LEU A 240 -26.54 5.37 12.42
CA LEU A 240 -25.97 6.27 13.41
C LEU A 240 -24.64 6.88 12.93
N PRO A 241 -24.41 8.18 13.20
CA PRO A 241 -23.14 8.81 12.83
C PRO A 241 -21.99 8.34 13.72
N LEU A 242 -20.80 8.18 13.11
CA LEU A 242 -19.58 7.79 13.83
C LEU A 242 -18.98 8.97 14.62
N ARG A 243 -18.95 10.15 14.00
CA ARG A 243 -18.44 11.38 14.61
C ARG A 243 -19.60 12.22 15.13
N LEU A 244 -19.45 12.69 16.36
CA LEU A 244 -20.44 13.54 17.02
C LEU A 244 -19.82 14.92 17.29
N GLY A 245 -20.57 16.00 16.99
CA GLY A 245 -20.08 17.36 17.17
C GLY A 245 -21.10 18.44 16.83
N GLY A 246 -20.63 19.63 16.62
CA GLY A 246 -21.45 20.73 16.09
C GLY A 246 -21.83 20.50 14.62
N GLU A 247 -22.66 21.34 14.05
CA GLU A 247 -23.19 21.36 12.68
C GLU A 247 -24.27 20.29 12.41
N MET A 248 -24.15 19.09 12.97
CA MET A 248 -24.96 17.90 12.69
C MET A 248 -26.24 17.79 13.51
N VAL A 249 -26.54 18.74 14.40
CA VAL A 249 -27.68 18.70 15.32
C VAL A 249 -28.69 19.83 15.05
N THR A 250 -29.98 19.52 15.16
CA THR A 250 -31.08 20.51 15.19
C THR A 250 -31.28 21.02 16.59
N ARG A 251 -31.11 20.14 17.58
CA ARG A 251 -31.28 20.46 19.00
C ARG A 251 -30.31 19.63 19.85
N VAL A 252 -29.76 20.22 20.89
CA VAL A 252 -28.91 19.51 21.86
C VAL A 252 -29.14 20.06 23.26
N SER A 253 -29.25 19.15 24.23
CA SER A 253 -29.24 19.43 25.67
C SER A 253 -28.09 18.67 26.33
N PHE A 254 -27.95 18.73 27.64
CA PHE A 254 -26.94 17.92 28.34
C PHE A 254 -27.24 16.42 28.34
N THR A 255 -28.46 16.01 28.04
CA THR A 255 -28.91 14.61 28.11
C THR A 255 -29.40 14.05 26.78
N GLU A 256 -29.78 14.89 25.83
CA GLU A 256 -30.44 14.48 24.58
C GLU A 256 -29.96 15.32 23.40
N ALA A 257 -29.94 14.72 22.21
CA ALA A 257 -29.66 15.38 20.95
C ALA A 257 -30.59 14.90 19.86
N GLU A 258 -31.04 15.83 19.00
CA GLU A 258 -31.73 15.56 17.75
C GLU A 258 -30.80 15.89 16.60
N TYR A 259 -30.58 14.94 15.68
CA TYR A 259 -29.70 15.10 14.54
C TYR A 259 -30.42 15.72 13.34
N GLN A 260 -29.69 16.43 12.51
CA GLN A 260 -30.14 16.83 11.19
C GLN A 260 -30.35 15.60 10.29
N ALA A 261 -31.02 15.80 9.16
CA ALA A 261 -31.10 14.81 8.10
C ALA A 261 -29.71 14.60 7.45
N ALA A 262 -29.52 13.49 6.73
CA ALA A 262 -28.39 13.32 5.85
C ALA A 262 -28.38 14.46 4.78
N PRO A 263 -27.21 14.93 4.32
CA PRO A 263 -25.87 14.44 4.67
C PRO A 263 -25.30 15.05 5.96
N LEU A 264 -25.84 16.17 6.44
CA LEU A 264 -25.30 16.96 7.55
C LEU A 264 -25.18 16.17 8.85
N LYS A 265 -26.06 15.18 9.08
CA LYS A 265 -25.98 14.23 10.20
C LYS A 265 -24.60 13.55 10.32
N PHE A 266 -23.85 13.39 9.24
CA PHE A 266 -22.57 12.68 9.21
C PHE A 266 -21.37 13.64 9.11
N GLU A 267 -21.60 14.93 8.91
CA GLU A 267 -20.57 15.95 8.69
C GLU A 267 -20.36 16.81 9.94
N GLY A 268 -20.16 16.16 11.11
CA GLY A 268 -20.00 16.84 12.39
C GLY A 268 -18.70 17.64 12.50
N GLY A 269 -18.81 18.90 12.99
CA GLY A 269 -17.71 19.83 13.14
C GLY A 269 -17.40 20.59 11.84
N THR A 270 -16.34 21.41 11.83
CA THR A 270 -15.92 22.10 10.61
C THR A 270 -15.36 21.11 9.59
N PRO A 271 -15.98 20.96 8.40
CA PRO A 271 -15.52 20.01 7.41
C PRO A 271 -14.23 20.45 6.72
N ASN A 272 -13.60 19.54 5.97
CA ASN A 272 -12.48 19.85 5.08
C ASN A 272 -12.94 20.58 3.82
N VAL A 273 -13.32 21.86 3.96
CA VAL A 273 -13.93 22.66 2.89
C VAL A 273 -13.04 22.70 1.64
N SER A 274 -11.77 23.01 1.78
CA SER A 274 -10.84 23.06 0.63
C SER A 274 -10.68 21.69 -0.05
N GLY A 275 -10.67 20.61 0.74
CA GLY A 275 -10.61 19.24 0.21
C GLY A 275 -11.85 18.88 -0.59
N VAL A 276 -13.05 19.26 -0.10
CA VAL A 276 -14.33 19.04 -0.79
C VAL A 276 -14.42 19.85 -2.08
N ILE A 277 -14.04 21.13 -2.08
CA ILE A 277 -14.01 21.97 -3.29
C ILE A 277 -13.05 21.36 -4.33
N GLY A 278 -11.86 20.93 -3.89
CA GLY A 278 -10.92 20.23 -4.76
C GLY A 278 -11.46 18.88 -5.29
N LEU A 279 -12.25 18.16 -4.50
CA LEU A 279 -12.92 16.93 -4.94
C LEU A 279 -13.98 17.23 -6.00
N GLY A 280 -14.77 18.30 -5.84
CA GLY A 280 -15.72 18.77 -6.85
C GLY A 280 -15.03 19.09 -8.19
N ALA A 281 -13.88 19.77 -8.15
CA ALA A 281 -13.10 20.05 -9.36
C ALA A 281 -12.57 18.76 -10.04
N ALA A 282 -12.17 17.76 -9.25
CA ALA A 282 -11.77 16.46 -9.77
C ALA A 282 -12.97 15.70 -10.37
N ALA A 283 -14.14 15.76 -9.72
CA ALA A 283 -15.37 15.16 -10.21
C ALA A 283 -15.79 15.76 -11.58
N ALA A 284 -15.73 17.08 -11.72
CA ALA A 284 -15.98 17.76 -12.98
C ALA A 284 -15.01 17.35 -14.10
N PHE A 285 -13.71 17.26 -13.77
CA PHE A 285 -12.67 16.77 -14.70
C PHE A 285 -12.96 15.34 -15.17
N LEU A 286 -13.22 14.42 -14.24
CA LEU A 286 -13.54 13.02 -14.57
C LEU A 286 -14.80 12.90 -15.41
N LYS A 287 -15.89 13.54 -14.98
CA LYS A 287 -17.17 13.49 -15.71
C LYS A 287 -17.03 13.94 -17.18
N SER A 288 -16.27 15.02 -17.40
CA SER A 288 -16.07 15.57 -18.75
C SER A 288 -15.12 14.72 -19.62
N ASN A 289 -14.28 13.89 -19.03
CA ASN A 289 -13.20 13.20 -19.77
C ASN A 289 -13.23 11.67 -19.62
N MET A 290 -14.18 11.09 -18.90
CA MET A 290 -14.18 9.66 -18.56
C MET A 290 -14.04 8.75 -19.78
N GLN A 291 -14.80 9.03 -20.85
CA GLN A 291 -14.71 8.24 -22.08
C GLN A 291 -13.30 8.26 -22.69
N SER A 292 -12.67 9.44 -22.75
CA SER A 292 -11.32 9.59 -23.28
C SER A 292 -10.28 8.92 -22.36
N ILE A 293 -10.47 8.99 -21.04
CA ILE A 293 -9.63 8.33 -20.06
C ILE A 293 -9.68 6.81 -20.25
N GLN A 294 -10.87 6.24 -20.33
CA GLN A 294 -11.04 4.79 -20.56
C GLN A 294 -10.37 4.31 -21.84
N GLN A 295 -10.61 5.00 -22.97
CA GLN A 295 -10.00 4.64 -24.26
C GLN A 295 -8.47 4.65 -24.18
N HIS A 296 -7.93 5.67 -23.53
CA HIS A 296 -6.51 5.83 -23.33
C HIS A 296 -5.93 4.73 -22.43
N GLU A 297 -6.58 4.44 -21.31
CA GLU A 297 -6.12 3.42 -20.36
C GLU A 297 -6.22 2.00 -20.92
N VAL A 298 -7.26 1.68 -21.69
CA VAL A 298 -7.38 0.38 -22.39
C VAL A 298 -6.21 0.17 -23.37
N PHE A 299 -5.85 1.21 -24.13
CA PHE A 299 -4.69 1.17 -25.03
C PHE A 299 -3.39 0.92 -24.25
N LEU A 300 -3.14 1.68 -23.18
CA LEU A 300 -1.93 1.55 -22.36
C LEU A 300 -1.87 0.21 -21.61
N PHE A 301 -3.01 -0.24 -21.11
CA PHE A 301 -3.11 -1.55 -20.44
C PHE A 301 -2.70 -2.68 -21.38
N LYS A 302 -3.21 -2.65 -22.64
CA LYS A 302 -2.83 -3.64 -23.66
C LYS A 302 -1.34 -3.59 -23.94
N LEU A 303 -0.77 -2.40 -24.14
CA LEU A 303 0.67 -2.23 -24.38
C LEU A 303 1.50 -2.82 -23.23
N LEU A 304 1.12 -2.55 -21.99
CA LEU A 304 1.78 -3.07 -20.80
C LEU A 304 1.62 -4.60 -20.70
N SER A 305 0.39 -5.12 -20.92
CA SER A 305 0.11 -6.56 -20.93
C SER A 305 0.94 -7.30 -21.95
N ASP A 306 0.96 -6.82 -23.21
CA ASP A 306 1.71 -7.42 -24.31
C ASP A 306 3.22 -7.44 -24.01
N GLY A 307 3.73 -6.41 -23.32
CA GLY A 307 5.13 -6.33 -22.91
C GLY A 307 5.46 -7.33 -21.79
N LEU A 308 4.60 -7.43 -20.78
CA LEU A 308 4.82 -8.33 -19.63
C LEU A 308 4.61 -9.81 -19.99
N GLN A 309 3.61 -10.13 -20.85
CA GLN A 309 3.32 -11.52 -21.28
C GLN A 309 4.41 -12.15 -22.16
N LYS A 310 5.28 -11.35 -22.77
CA LYS A 310 6.45 -11.86 -23.53
C LYS A 310 7.54 -12.47 -22.65
N ARG A 311 7.39 -12.39 -21.34
CA ARG A 311 8.41 -12.76 -20.37
C ARG A 311 8.03 -14.05 -19.66
N ASP A 312 8.95 -15.03 -19.67
CA ASP A 312 8.79 -16.31 -18.97
C ASP A 312 9.30 -16.27 -17.50
N ASP A 313 10.00 -15.20 -17.13
CA ASP A 313 10.63 -15.02 -15.81
C ASP A 313 9.72 -14.34 -14.79
N LEU A 314 8.48 -14.00 -15.17
CA LEU A 314 7.46 -13.44 -14.28
C LEU A 314 6.11 -14.16 -14.42
N ARG A 315 5.31 -14.11 -13.36
CA ARG A 315 3.93 -14.60 -13.32
C ARG A 315 2.99 -13.42 -13.04
N LEU A 316 2.12 -13.12 -14.02
CA LEU A 316 1.03 -12.16 -13.85
C LEU A 316 -0.04 -12.73 -12.92
N LEU A 317 -0.69 -11.84 -12.16
CA LEU A 317 -1.75 -12.15 -11.22
C LEU A 317 -2.98 -11.31 -11.54
N GLY A 318 -4.15 -11.91 -11.31
CA GLY A 318 -5.43 -11.28 -11.63
C GLY A 318 -5.83 -11.46 -13.10
N ASN A 319 -6.85 -10.72 -13.52
CA ASN A 319 -7.33 -10.74 -14.89
C ASN A 319 -6.38 -9.95 -15.78
N VAL A 320 -6.04 -10.49 -16.94
CA VAL A 320 -5.05 -9.90 -17.85
C VAL A 320 -5.69 -9.30 -19.11
N SER A 321 -7.01 -9.32 -19.22
CA SER A 321 -7.77 -8.76 -20.34
C SER A 321 -8.31 -7.38 -19.99
N ALA A 322 -8.11 -6.39 -20.88
CA ALA A 322 -8.78 -5.10 -20.77
C ALA A 322 -10.26 -5.26 -21.13
N CYS A 323 -11.14 -4.57 -20.42
CA CYS A 323 -12.53 -4.43 -20.85
C CYS A 323 -12.60 -3.57 -22.12
N ASN A 324 -13.24 -4.06 -23.16
CA ASN A 324 -13.57 -3.27 -24.33
C ASN A 324 -14.73 -2.30 -23.98
N GLN A 325 -14.72 -1.12 -24.61
CA GLN A 325 -15.76 -0.09 -24.40
C GLN A 325 -17.18 -0.59 -24.68
N SER A 326 -17.35 -1.53 -25.62
CA SER A 326 -18.61 -2.20 -25.88
C SER A 326 -19.07 -3.11 -24.72
N GLN A 327 -18.15 -3.67 -23.96
CA GLN A 327 -18.43 -4.50 -22.78
C GLN A 327 -18.84 -3.65 -21.57
N LEU A 328 -18.20 -2.49 -21.39
CA LEU A 328 -18.51 -1.54 -20.31
C LEU A 328 -19.81 -0.75 -20.56
N ASN A 329 -20.21 -0.60 -21.82
CA ASN A 329 -21.43 0.14 -22.22
C ASN A 329 -22.66 -0.76 -22.45
N GLN A 330 -22.53 -2.08 -22.42
CA GLN A 330 -23.66 -3.00 -22.57
C GLN A 330 -24.35 -3.21 -21.22
N ARG A 331 -25.57 -2.69 -21.09
CA ARG A 331 -26.44 -2.85 -19.89
C ARG A 331 -26.85 -4.30 -19.55
N ASN A 332 -26.35 -5.30 -20.28
CA ASN A 332 -26.50 -6.74 -19.97
C ASN A 332 -25.24 -7.28 -19.31
N VAL A 333 -24.84 -6.71 -18.21
CA VAL A 333 -23.50 -6.55 -17.70
C VAL A 333 -22.99 -7.74 -16.87
N GLY A 334 -23.84 -8.62 -16.39
CA GLY A 334 -23.43 -9.70 -15.47
C GLY A 334 -22.37 -10.70 -15.97
N GLN A 335 -22.20 -10.85 -17.28
CA GLN A 335 -21.20 -11.77 -17.86
C GLN A 335 -20.06 -11.06 -18.60
N ALA A 336 -20.26 -9.83 -19.07
CA ALA A 336 -19.32 -9.14 -19.94
C ALA A 336 -18.10 -8.54 -19.19
N GLU A 337 -18.25 -8.25 -17.90
CA GLU A 337 -17.19 -7.66 -17.06
C GLU A 337 -16.29 -8.71 -16.39
N MET A 338 -16.76 -9.96 -16.30
CA MET A 338 -15.98 -11.03 -15.72
C MET A 338 -14.74 -11.33 -16.57
N GLY A 339 -13.59 -11.36 -15.93
CA GLY A 339 -12.31 -11.58 -16.58
C GLY A 339 -11.60 -10.31 -17.06
N CYS A 340 -12.18 -9.13 -16.81
CA CYS A 340 -11.61 -7.84 -17.14
C CYS A 340 -10.79 -7.23 -15.99
N SER A 341 -9.88 -6.31 -16.36
CA SER A 341 -9.07 -5.51 -15.42
C SER A 341 -9.01 -4.05 -15.86
N ILE A 342 -8.82 -3.15 -14.90
CA ILE A 342 -8.45 -1.75 -15.15
C ILE A 342 -6.95 -1.63 -15.48
N GLY A 343 -6.46 -0.42 -15.74
CA GLY A 343 -5.05 -0.10 -15.99
C GLY A 343 -4.08 -0.44 -14.85
N LEU A 344 -4.10 -1.70 -14.37
CA LEU A 344 -3.28 -2.19 -13.26
C LEU A 344 -2.83 -3.62 -13.51
N HIS A 345 -1.52 -3.87 -13.35
CA HIS A 345 -0.95 -5.22 -13.29
C HIS A 345 -0.19 -5.46 -12.01
N SER A 346 -0.43 -6.64 -11.41
CA SER A 346 0.38 -7.19 -10.33
C SER A 346 1.08 -8.47 -10.79
N PHE A 347 2.34 -8.64 -10.43
CA PHE A 347 3.12 -9.80 -10.82
C PHE A 347 4.25 -10.11 -9.83
N VAL A 348 4.77 -11.33 -9.93
CA VAL A 348 5.91 -11.83 -9.17
C VAL A 348 6.98 -12.34 -10.12
N PHE A 349 8.25 -12.33 -9.69
CA PHE A 349 9.37 -12.88 -10.44
C PHE A 349 9.67 -14.31 -10.01
N SER A 350 10.09 -15.16 -10.94
CA SER A 350 10.46 -16.55 -10.65
C SER A 350 11.81 -16.65 -9.93
N ASN A 351 12.78 -15.80 -10.29
CA ASN A 351 14.17 -15.92 -9.86
C ASN A 351 14.69 -14.70 -9.09
N HIS A 352 13.93 -13.59 -9.04
CA HIS A 352 14.39 -12.33 -8.45
C HIS A 352 13.49 -11.88 -7.31
N HIS A 353 14.10 -11.25 -6.31
CA HIS A 353 13.35 -10.68 -5.20
C HIS A 353 12.71 -9.34 -5.60
N LEU A 354 11.42 -9.16 -5.33
CA LEU A 354 10.64 -7.96 -5.70
C LEU A 354 11.32 -6.64 -5.35
N HIS A 355 11.91 -6.54 -4.14
CA HIS A 355 12.54 -5.31 -3.67
C HIS A 355 13.86 -4.99 -4.37
N ASP A 356 14.58 -6.00 -4.87
CA ASP A 356 15.83 -5.78 -5.60
C ASP A 356 15.54 -5.19 -6.96
N VAL A 357 14.57 -5.78 -7.66
CA VAL A 357 14.08 -5.23 -8.93
C VAL A 357 13.54 -3.82 -8.73
N ALA A 358 12.68 -3.60 -7.72
CA ALA A 358 12.10 -2.29 -7.43
C ALA A 358 13.18 -1.24 -7.11
N THR A 359 14.21 -1.60 -6.35
CA THR A 359 15.30 -0.67 -6.01
C THR A 359 16.03 -0.16 -7.25
N LEU A 360 16.30 -1.05 -8.21
CA LEU A 360 16.96 -0.68 -9.47
C LEU A 360 16.02 0.12 -10.40
N ILE A 361 14.72 -0.20 -10.42
CA ILE A 361 13.69 0.56 -11.13
C ILE A 361 13.57 1.99 -10.55
N TYR A 362 13.59 2.14 -9.22
CA TYR A 362 13.53 3.47 -8.58
C TYR A 362 14.73 4.35 -8.92
N GLN A 363 15.92 3.77 -9.11
CA GLN A 363 17.12 4.51 -9.53
C GLN A 363 16.99 5.10 -10.94
N LYS A 364 16.07 4.59 -11.76
CA LYS A 364 15.75 5.10 -13.09
C LYS A 364 14.58 6.10 -13.08
N ASN A 365 14.23 6.69 -11.92
CA ASN A 365 13.11 7.61 -11.72
C ASN A 365 11.74 7.03 -12.11
N ILE A 366 11.54 5.72 -11.96
CA ILE A 366 10.26 5.06 -12.23
C ILE A 366 9.62 4.65 -10.91
N ALA A 367 8.44 5.19 -10.62
CA ALA A 367 7.67 4.88 -9.42
C ALA A 367 6.71 3.72 -9.69
N VAL A 368 6.97 2.59 -9.05
CA VAL A 368 6.08 1.41 -8.97
C VAL A 368 5.93 1.01 -7.52
N ARG A 369 5.03 0.11 -7.20
CA ARG A 369 4.83 -0.34 -5.82
C ARG A 369 5.15 -1.82 -5.66
N VAL A 370 5.75 -2.18 -4.53
CA VAL A 370 5.97 -3.58 -4.12
C VAL A 370 5.42 -3.83 -2.73
N GLY A 371 4.95 -5.05 -2.47
CA GLY A 371 4.43 -5.50 -1.19
C GLY A 371 3.03 -6.10 -1.29
N HIS A 372 2.30 -6.13 -0.17
CA HIS A 372 0.97 -6.75 -0.09
C HIS A 372 -0.20 -5.80 -0.43
N HIS A 373 0.04 -4.52 -0.74
CA HIS A 373 -0.95 -3.52 -1.18
C HIS A 373 -2.17 -3.38 -0.24
N CYS A 374 -1.97 -3.53 1.08
CA CYS A 374 -3.03 -3.59 2.09
C CYS A 374 -4.06 -4.72 1.86
N ALA A 375 -3.62 -5.86 1.28
CA ALA A 375 -4.40 -7.06 1.02
C ALA A 375 -3.61 -8.30 1.49
N MET A 376 -3.14 -8.33 2.75
CA MET A 376 -2.37 -9.45 3.30
C MET A 376 -3.08 -10.80 3.22
N PRO A 377 -4.40 -10.92 3.49
CA PRO A 377 -5.10 -12.20 3.36
C PRO A 377 -5.05 -12.75 1.92
N LEU A 378 -5.13 -11.88 0.92
CA LEU A 378 -4.96 -12.23 -0.49
C LEU A 378 -3.57 -12.84 -0.75
N MET A 379 -2.50 -12.20 -0.25
CA MET A 379 -1.13 -12.71 -0.45
C MET A 379 -0.95 -14.10 0.15
N ASN A 380 -1.58 -14.38 1.31
CA ASN A 380 -1.58 -15.69 1.93
C ASN A 380 -2.30 -16.74 1.06
N ILE A 381 -3.45 -16.38 0.47
CA ILE A 381 -4.21 -17.29 -0.43
C ILE A 381 -3.39 -17.60 -1.69
N LEU A 382 -2.72 -16.60 -2.26
CA LEU A 382 -1.85 -16.75 -3.45
C LEU A 382 -0.50 -17.40 -3.13
N ASN A 383 -0.21 -17.67 -1.85
CA ASN A 383 1.06 -18.23 -1.35
C ASN A 383 2.28 -17.42 -1.82
N ILE A 384 2.21 -16.09 -1.68
CA ILE A 384 3.28 -15.15 -2.04
C ILE A 384 3.51 -14.12 -0.94
N ALA A 385 4.72 -13.57 -0.84
CA ALA A 385 5.05 -12.53 0.14
C ALA A 385 4.50 -11.13 -0.26
N GLY A 386 4.24 -10.92 -1.53
CA GLY A 386 3.78 -9.67 -2.11
C GLY A 386 3.95 -9.65 -3.62
N THR A 387 3.60 -8.55 -4.27
CA THR A 387 3.72 -8.38 -5.72
C THR A 387 4.43 -7.07 -6.07
N MET A 388 4.99 -6.97 -7.27
CA MET A 388 5.21 -5.69 -7.92
C MET A 388 3.91 -5.28 -8.61
N ARG A 389 3.46 -4.05 -8.35
CA ARG A 389 2.25 -3.48 -8.94
C ARG A 389 2.60 -2.27 -9.78
N VAL A 390 2.15 -2.28 -11.01
CA VAL A 390 2.22 -1.16 -11.96
C VAL A 390 0.80 -0.68 -12.20
N SER A 391 0.51 0.59 -11.95
CA SER A 391 -0.83 1.15 -12.10
C SER A 391 -0.81 2.46 -12.88
N ILE A 392 -1.62 2.49 -13.91
CA ILE A 392 -1.78 3.58 -14.88
C ILE A 392 -2.69 4.66 -14.28
N GLY A 393 -2.52 5.89 -14.71
CA GLY A 393 -3.46 6.98 -14.51
C GLY A 393 -3.65 7.74 -15.82
N CYS A 394 -4.65 8.62 -15.91
CA CYS A 394 -4.98 9.35 -17.15
C CYS A 394 -3.80 10.17 -17.71
N TYR A 395 -2.80 10.49 -16.90
CA TYR A 395 -1.58 11.20 -17.28
C TYR A 395 -0.46 10.28 -17.78
N THR A 396 -0.58 8.97 -17.63
CA THR A 396 0.43 8.01 -18.11
C THR A 396 0.47 8.04 -19.64
N THR A 397 1.68 8.00 -20.21
CA THR A 397 1.90 8.01 -21.66
C THR A 397 2.39 6.66 -22.15
N GLU A 398 2.30 6.42 -23.46
CA GLU A 398 2.92 5.27 -24.10
C GLU A 398 4.41 5.20 -23.81
N GLN A 399 5.09 6.34 -23.86
CA GLN A 399 6.52 6.44 -23.55
C GLN A 399 6.83 6.03 -22.10
N ASP A 400 5.97 6.36 -21.14
CA ASP A 400 6.15 5.95 -19.75
C ASP A 400 6.10 4.41 -19.62
N ILE A 401 5.18 3.74 -20.34
CA ILE A 401 5.10 2.27 -20.38
C ILE A 401 6.34 1.67 -21.05
N GLN A 402 6.76 2.21 -22.19
CA GLN A 402 7.96 1.75 -22.89
C GLN A 402 9.22 1.92 -22.04
N CYS A 403 9.38 3.09 -21.38
CA CYS A 403 10.47 3.33 -20.43
C CYS A 403 10.48 2.31 -19.28
N PHE A 404 9.30 1.99 -18.73
CA PHE A 404 9.20 0.98 -17.67
C PHE A 404 9.61 -0.41 -18.17
N LEU A 405 9.07 -0.87 -19.31
CA LEU A 405 9.39 -2.19 -19.86
C LEU A 405 10.88 -2.33 -20.18
N HIS A 406 11.48 -1.32 -20.80
CA HIS A 406 12.92 -1.30 -21.06
C HIS A 406 13.77 -1.27 -19.78
N ALA A 407 13.35 -0.47 -18.78
CA ALA A 407 14.01 -0.43 -17.50
C ALA A 407 13.91 -1.77 -16.75
N LEU A 408 12.80 -2.49 -16.91
CA LEU A 408 12.61 -3.82 -16.35
C LEU A 408 13.57 -4.83 -17.01
N ASP A 409 13.67 -4.83 -18.35
CA ASP A 409 14.58 -5.69 -19.10
C ASP A 409 16.05 -5.47 -18.66
N ASP A 410 16.51 -4.22 -18.66
CA ASP A 410 17.86 -3.87 -18.22
C ASP A 410 18.14 -4.29 -16.75
N THR A 411 17.12 -4.17 -15.90
CA THR A 411 17.25 -4.50 -14.48
C THR A 411 17.42 -5.99 -14.28
N LEU A 412 16.59 -6.80 -14.94
CA LEU A 412 16.62 -8.25 -14.82
C LEU A 412 17.90 -8.81 -15.45
N THR A 413 18.33 -8.30 -16.61
CA THR A 413 19.61 -8.65 -17.24
C THR A 413 20.80 -8.41 -16.29
N LYS A 414 20.85 -7.25 -15.64
CA LYS A 414 21.90 -6.94 -14.64
C LYS A 414 21.89 -7.90 -13.45
N LEU A 415 20.70 -8.28 -12.98
CA LEU A 415 20.59 -9.22 -11.86
C LEU A 415 21.02 -10.62 -12.27
N ASP A 416 20.72 -11.07 -13.50
CA ASP A 416 21.16 -12.36 -14.04
C ASP A 416 22.68 -12.41 -14.26
N GLU A 417 23.27 -11.35 -14.82
CA GLU A 417 24.72 -11.24 -15.01
C GLU A 417 25.46 -11.33 -13.66
N ASN A 418 24.97 -10.63 -12.63
CA ASN A 418 25.53 -10.68 -11.29
C ASN A 418 25.43 -12.09 -10.68
N ALA A 419 24.30 -12.79 -10.86
CA ALA A 419 24.13 -14.17 -10.42
C ALA A 419 25.06 -15.14 -11.16
N GLY A 420 25.24 -14.97 -12.48
CA GLY A 420 26.17 -15.75 -13.29
C GLY A 420 27.64 -15.55 -12.89
N TYR A 421 28.04 -14.33 -12.59
CA TYR A 421 29.39 -14.01 -12.11
C TYR A 421 29.70 -14.68 -10.76
N GLN A 422 28.71 -14.75 -9.87
CA GLN A 422 28.84 -15.45 -8.57
C GLN A 422 28.96 -16.96 -8.72
N LEU A 423 28.28 -17.58 -9.67
CA LEU A 423 28.43 -19.03 -9.95
C LEU A 423 29.82 -19.35 -10.47
N ILE A 424 30.40 -18.53 -11.35
CA ILE A 424 31.74 -18.70 -11.90
C ILE A 424 32.83 -18.52 -10.82
N THR A 425 32.65 -17.56 -9.92
CA THR A 425 33.60 -17.34 -8.80
C THR A 425 33.51 -18.45 -7.76
N LYS A 426 32.32 -18.99 -7.46
CA LYS A 426 32.13 -20.16 -6.58
C LYS A 426 32.73 -21.44 -7.18
N SER A 427 32.71 -21.63 -8.48
CA SER A 427 33.34 -22.78 -9.16
C SER A 427 34.88 -22.72 -9.13
N LYS A 428 35.44 -21.51 -9.17
CA LYS A 428 36.92 -21.32 -9.07
C LYS A 428 37.45 -21.48 -7.64
N GLN A 429 36.59 -21.33 -6.60
CA GLN A 429 36.98 -21.52 -5.19
C GLN A 429 36.82 -22.96 -4.69
N LYS A 430 36.13 -23.85 -5.42
CA LYS A 430 35.99 -25.28 -5.05
C LYS A 430 37.24 -26.16 -5.34
N GLY A 431 38.35 -25.57 -5.71
CA GLY A 431 39.63 -26.27 -6.00
C GLY A 431 40.59 -26.39 -4.82
N VAL A 432 40.22 -26.14 -3.58
CA VAL A 432 41.11 -26.34 -2.41
C VAL A 432 40.37 -27.22 -1.39
N ASN A 433 41.04 -28.33 -1.06
CA ASN A 433 40.63 -29.48 -0.27
C ASN A 433 39.97 -29.17 1.08
N THR A 434 38.91 -29.92 1.37
CA THR A 434 38.33 -30.14 2.70
C THR A 434 39.17 -31.10 3.56
N PRO A 435 39.12 -30.95 4.87
CA PRO A 435 39.11 -32.08 5.80
C PRO A 435 37.76 -32.17 6.56
N THR A 436 37.40 -33.40 6.73
CA THR A 436 36.24 -34.01 7.30
C THR A 436 35.98 -33.74 8.79
N ASP A 437 34.68 -33.70 9.10
CA ASP A 437 33.99 -34.21 10.29
C ASP A 437 34.39 -33.78 11.71
N LYS A 438 33.42 -33.25 12.42
CA LYS A 438 32.88 -33.78 13.69
C LYS A 438 31.71 -32.91 14.20
N THR A 439 30.56 -33.55 14.37
CA THR A 439 29.41 -33.07 15.15
C THR A 439 29.77 -32.92 16.64
N PRO A 440 29.26 -31.92 17.31
CA PRO A 440 29.03 -31.97 18.75
C PRO A 440 27.58 -31.88 19.15
N ASN A 441 27.30 -32.72 20.08
CA ASN A 441 26.12 -33.00 20.88
C ASN A 441 25.39 -31.79 21.45
N THR A 442 24.09 -31.92 21.45
CA THR A 442 23.14 -31.12 22.24
C THR A 442 23.32 -31.40 23.75
N ASN A 443 23.42 -30.35 24.58
CA ASN A 443 22.74 -30.36 25.89
C ASN A 443 22.73 -28.98 26.57
N SER A 444 21.56 -28.65 27.10
CA SER A 444 21.23 -27.78 28.25
C SER A 444 21.54 -26.28 28.15
N LEU A 445 20.48 -25.49 27.89
CA LEU A 445 20.43 -24.07 28.27
C LEU A 445 19.32 -23.86 29.32
N ASN A 446 19.78 -23.43 30.49
CA ASN A 446 18.97 -23.04 31.62
C ASN A 446 18.08 -21.83 31.31
N HIS A 447 16.82 -21.89 31.75
CA HIS A 447 15.89 -20.77 31.80
C HIS A 447 16.41 -19.64 32.69
N VAL A 448 16.72 -18.49 32.10
CA VAL A 448 16.97 -17.24 32.83
C VAL A 448 15.77 -16.31 32.62
N ASN A 449 15.32 -15.74 33.69
CA ASN A 449 14.13 -14.87 33.84
C ASN A 449 14.12 -13.70 32.84
N VAL A 450 13.08 -13.64 31.98
CA VAL A 450 12.98 -12.75 30.80
C VAL A 450 12.51 -11.32 31.15
N TYR A 451 12.01 -11.06 32.33
CA TYR A 451 11.33 -9.78 32.63
C TYR A 451 12.21 -8.60 33.10
N SER A 452 13.46 -8.83 33.46
CA SER A 452 14.38 -7.75 33.89
C SER A 452 15.33 -7.25 32.77
N THR A 453 15.35 -7.90 31.61
CA THR A 453 16.31 -7.63 30.52
C THR A 453 15.78 -6.67 29.45
N VAL A 454 14.46 -6.52 29.32
CA VAL A 454 13.83 -5.74 28.22
C VAL A 454 14.12 -4.23 28.34
N GLY A 455 14.10 -3.66 29.54
CA GLY A 455 14.40 -2.24 29.75
C GLY A 455 15.86 -1.87 29.43
N LYS A 456 16.82 -2.73 29.80
CA LYS A 456 18.25 -2.49 29.53
C LYS A 456 18.64 -2.61 28.05
N ILE A 457 17.93 -3.44 27.28
CA ILE A 457 18.16 -3.59 25.84
C ILE A 457 17.69 -2.35 25.07
N ALA A 458 16.59 -1.71 25.48
CA ALA A 458 16.07 -0.50 24.87
C ALA A 458 17.02 0.70 24.98
N GLU A 459 17.76 0.80 26.09
CA GLU A 459 18.72 1.89 26.32
C GLU A 459 20.06 1.70 25.59
N THR A 460 20.48 0.44 25.35
CA THR A 460 21.80 0.13 24.79
C THR A 460 21.80 -0.27 23.32
N LEU A 461 20.67 -0.75 22.78
CA LEU A 461 20.48 -1.19 21.39
C LEU A 461 19.11 -0.74 20.86
N PRO A 462 18.89 0.56 20.69
CA PRO A 462 17.58 1.09 20.31
C PRO A 462 17.10 0.63 18.92
N ILE A 463 17.99 0.48 17.93
CA ILE A 463 17.62 0.00 16.60
C ILE A 463 17.14 -1.45 16.67
N ALA A 464 17.93 -2.32 17.31
CA ALA A 464 17.59 -3.73 17.50
C ALA A 464 16.29 -3.91 18.28
N PHE A 465 16.09 -3.12 19.33
CA PHE A 465 14.88 -3.12 20.12
C PHE A 465 13.64 -2.77 19.27
N ASN A 466 13.69 -1.68 18.51
CA ASN A 466 12.60 -1.24 17.66
C ASN A 466 12.25 -2.29 16.59
N ILE A 467 13.25 -2.93 15.98
CA ILE A 467 13.06 -3.99 14.99
C ILE A 467 12.41 -5.22 15.64
N LYS A 468 12.84 -5.62 16.84
CA LYS A 468 12.31 -6.78 17.56
C LYS A 468 10.85 -6.56 18.04
N GLN A 469 10.48 -5.34 18.40
CA GLN A 469 9.11 -4.99 18.77
C GLN A 469 8.16 -4.88 17.58
N ALA A 470 8.69 -4.67 16.39
CA ALA A 470 7.89 -4.51 15.19
C ALA A 470 7.25 -5.85 14.79
N LYS A 471 5.92 -5.93 14.92
CA LYS A 471 5.15 -7.10 14.51
C LYS A 471 4.78 -7.01 13.02
N GLY A 472 5.07 -8.07 12.28
CA GLY A 472 4.77 -8.19 10.86
C GLY A 472 5.82 -7.54 9.95
N TRP A 473 5.87 -8.05 8.73
CA TRP A 473 6.88 -7.73 7.72
C TRP A 473 6.99 -6.21 7.43
N ASP A 474 5.87 -5.51 7.21
CA ASP A 474 5.86 -4.07 6.91
C ASP A 474 6.45 -3.21 8.03
N ASN A 475 6.11 -3.55 9.27
CA ASN A 475 6.62 -2.79 10.40
C ASN A 475 8.12 -3.01 10.59
N GLN A 476 8.60 -4.24 10.44
CA GLN A 476 10.04 -4.53 10.49
C GLN A 476 10.79 -3.83 9.33
N PHE A 477 10.24 -3.89 8.12
CA PHE A 477 10.78 -3.17 6.96
C PHE A 477 10.82 -1.65 7.19
N ARG A 478 9.74 -1.08 7.74
CA ARG A 478 9.70 0.33 8.12
C ARG A 478 10.77 0.68 9.14
N GLN A 479 11.00 -0.17 10.16
CA GLN A 479 12.07 0.06 11.13
C GLN A 479 13.47 0.01 10.50
N LEU A 480 13.71 -0.89 9.56
CA LEU A 480 14.96 -0.90 8.78
C LEU A 480 15.16 0.38 7.97
N LEU A 481 14.10 0.89 7.32
CA LEU A 481 14.16 2.16 6.59
C LEU A 481 14.41 3.35 7.52
N LEU A 482 13.87 3.34 8.74
CA LEU A 482 14.15 4.35 9.76
C LEU A 482 15.60 4.24 10.26
N ALA A 483 16.07 3.03 10.57
CA ALA A 483 17.44 2.74 10.97
C ALA A 483 18.46 3.24 9.92
N SER A 484 18.10 3.26 8.65
CA SER A 484 18.99 3.80 7.60
C SER A 484 19.40 5.26 7.79
N LYS A 485 18.64 6.04 8.58
CA LYS A 485 18.91 7.44 8.93
C LYS A 485 19.85 7.57 10.13
N GLU A 486 19.93 6.50 10.94
CA GLU A 486 20.80 6.41 12.11
C GLU A 486 22.22 5.91 11.75
N LEU A 487 22.44 5.51 10.50
CA LEU A 487 23.74 5.05 10.05
C LEU A 487 24.78 6.17 10.13
N ASN A 488 25.88 5.89 10.83
CA ASN A 488 27.06 6.75 10.77
C ASN A 488 27.65 6.67 9.36
N ALA A 489 27.27 7.64 8.51
CA ALA A 489 27.51 7.59 7.08
C ALA A 489 28.96 7.90 6.74
N LEU A 490 29.59 7.05 5.94
CA LEU A 490 30.95 7.29 5.43
C LEU A 490 30.93 8.52 4.48
N PRO A 491 31.81 9.54 4.71
CA PRO A 491 31.96 10.69 3.84
C PRO A 491 32.23 10.34 2.38
N VAL A 492 31.79 11.20 1.45
CA VAL A 492 31.86 10.93 0.00
C VAL A 492 33.32 10.73 -0.45
N GLU A 493 34.23 11.55 0.06
CA GLU A 493 35.66 11.52 -0.21
C GLU A 493 36.34 10.22 0.23
N MET A 494 35.75 9.48 1.17
CA MET A 494 36.26 8.19 1.66
C MET A 494 35.65 6.98 0.95
N ARG A 495 34.71 7.18 0.02
CA ARG A 495 34.07 6.09 -0.75
C ARG A 495 34.94 5.68 -1.94
N LEU A 496 36.18 5.31 -1.65
CA LEU A 496 37.21 4.87 -2.60
C LEU A 496 37.23 3.33 -2.71
N ASN A 497 37.89 2.82 -3.75
CA ASN A 497 37.99 1.38 -3.99
C ASN A 497 38.60 0.60 -2.81
N ASP A 498 39.54 1.20 -2.05
CA ASP A 498 40.13 0.60 -0.87
C ASP A 498 39.19 0.37 0.30
N ASN A 499 38.06 1.09 0.30
CA ASN A 499 37.00 0.98 1.30
C ASN A 499 35.75 0.27 0.74
N ALA A 500 35.75 -0.10 -0.54
CA ALA A 500 34.64 -0.79 -1.19
C ALA A 500 34.56 -2.25 -0.71
N VAL A 501 33.33 -2.72 -0.54
CA VAL A 501 33.01 -4.12 -0.24
C VAL A 501 32.36 -4.71 -1.48
N PHE A 502 33.10 -5.57 -2.16
CA PHE A 502 32.70 -6.19 -3.41
C PHE A 502 31.71 -7.36 -3.19
N GLY A 503 30.91 -7.67 -4.22
CA GLY A 503 29.96 -8.79 -4.20
C GLY A 503 28.63 -8.45 -3.53
N CYS A 504 28.28 -7.17 -3.43
CA CYS A 504 26.95 -6.67 -3.06
C CYS A 504 26.18 -6.23 -4.32
N GLU A 505 24.86 -6.41 -4.34
CA GLU A 505 23.96 -5.90 -5.40
C GLU A 505 23.97 -4.37 -5.52
N SER A 506 24.35 -3.68 -4.46
CA SER A 506 24.49 -2.21 -4.39
C SER A 506 25.87 -1.85 -3.91
N ASP A 507 26.41 -0.76 -4.41
CA ASP A 507 27.70 -0.24 -3.95
C ASP A 507 27.69 -0.07 -2.43
N LEU A 508 28.75 -0.55 -1.79
CA LEU A 508 28.92 -0.57 -0.35
C LEU A 508 30.36 -0.21 0.02
N TRP A 509 30.51 0.68 0.99
CA TRP A 509 31.82 1.09 1.55
C TRP A 509 31.80 1.03 3.07
N ILE A 510 32.88 0.58 3.67
CA ILE A 510 33.08 0.50 5.11
C ILE A 510 34.49 0.99 5.45
N ALA A 511 34.63 1.97 6.33
CA ALA A 511 35.91 2.48 6.79
C ALA A 511 35.84 3.07 8.19
N TYR A 512 36.96 3.31 8.81
CA TYR A 512 37.05 4.14 10.02
C TYR A 512 37.04 5.62 9.65
N CYS A 513 36.22 6.39 10.38
CA CYS A 513 36.18 7.85 10.32
C CYS A 513 36.13 8.36 11.76
N ASN A 514 37.08 9.20 12.16
CA ASN A 514 37.18 9.74 13.52
C ASN A 514 37.06 8.64 14.61
N ASP A 515 37.85 7.59 14.48
CA ASP A 515 37.86 6.44 15.40
C ASP A 515 36.59 5.59 15.49
N GLN A 516 35.58 5.87 14.69
CA GLN A 516 34.35 5.09 14.59
C GLN A 516 34.24 4.39 13.25
N LEU A 517 33.63 3.21 13.24
CA LEU A 517 33.33 2.49 12.02
C LEU A 517 32.13 3.18 11.34
N CYS A 518 32.34 3.62 10.11
CA CYS A 518 31.37 4.25 9.26
C CYS A 518 31.11 3.40 8.02
N ALA A 519 29.90 3.47 7.48
CA ALA A 519 29.55 2.74 6.28
C ALA A 519 28.61 3.57 5.39
N TYR A 520 28.53 3.18 4.12
CA TYR A 520 27.56 3.76 3.21
C TYR A 520 27.16 2.74 2.14
N SER A 521 25.90 2.76 1.73
CA SER A 521 25.39 2.07 0.55
C SER A 521 24.31 2.91 -0.14
N GLN A 522 24.14 2.75 -1.44
CA GLN A 522 23.04 3.38 -2.18
C GLN A 522 21.67 2.81 -1.76
N SER A 523 21.60 1.53 -1.39
CA SER A 523 20.38 0.87 -0.90
C SER A 523 20.03 1.31 0.52
N LYS A 524 18.82 1.87 0.71
CA LYS A 524 18.29 2.25 2.05
C LYS A 524 18.16 1.03 2.98
N ILE A 525 17.82 -0.14 2.45
CA ILE A 525 17.70 -1.38 3.23
C ILE A 525 19.08 -1.79 3.75
N ILE A 526 20.08 -1.81 2.89
CA ILE A 526 21.46 -2.14 3.28
C ILE A 526 21.96 -1.12 4.30
N ARG A 527 21.68 0.16 4.14
CA ARG A 527 22.01 1.17 5.17
C ARG A 527 21.37 0.87 6.52
N GLY A 528 20.10 0.43 6.54
CA GLY A 528 19.41 0.05 7.78
C GLY A 528 20.07 -1.16 8.47
N ILE A 529 20.45 -2.16 7.68
CA ILE A 529 21.18 -3.35 8.18
C ILE A 529 22.56 -2.94 8.70
N LEU A 530 23.29 -2.10 7.98
CA LEU A 530 24.60 -1.59 8.42
C LEU A 530 24.49 -0.80 9.73
N ALA A 531 23.47 0.06 9.87
CA ALA A 531 23.21 0.78 11.12
C ALA A 531 23.02 -0.17 12.30
N LEU A 532 22.23 -1.23 12.12
CA LEU A 532 22.00 -2.27 13.12
C LEU A 532 23.28 -3.05 13.47
N LEU A 533 24.08 -3.42 12.47
CA LEU A 533 25.34 -4.12 12.69
C LEU A 533 26.36 -3.23 13.41
N LEU A 534 26.47 -1.95 13.04
CA LEU A 534 27.38 -1.01 13.68
C LEU A 534 26.92 -0.64 15.11
N GLU A 535 25.62 -0.53 15.36
CA GLU A 535 25.08 -0.43 16.73
C GLU A 535 25.54 -1.59 17.61
N LYS A 536 25.46 -2.83 17.09
CA LYS A 536 25.92 -4.03 17.80
C LYS A 536 27.45 -4.02 18.04
N VAL A 537 28.24 -3.59 17.06
CA VAL A 537 29.69 -3.41 17.20
C VAL A 537 30.03 -2.45 18.34
N MET A 538 29.37 -1.28 18.36
CA MET A 538 29.59 -0.27 19.40
C MET A 538 29.23 -0.80 20.79
N HIS A 539 28.11 -1.50 20.91
CA HIS A 539 27.70 -2.12 22.18
C HIS A 539 28.70 -3.15 22.68
N LEU A 540 29.20 -4.04 21.81
CA LEU A 540 30.19 -5.05 22.19
C LEU A 540 31.52 -4.43 22.59
N ASN A 541 31.96 -3.35 21.94
CA ASN A 541 33.19 -2.64 22.30
C ASN A 541 33.04 -1.89 23.64
N ASN A 542 31.91 -1.25 23.90
CA ASN A 542 31.65 -0.55 25.16
C ASN A 542 31.58 -1.50 26.36
N ALA A 543 31.00 -2.70 26.17
CA ALA A 543 30.94 -3.71 27.22
C ALA A 543 32.32 -4.22 27.68
N LEU A 544 33.37 -4.14 26.86
CA LEU A 544 34.75 -4.46 27.20
C LEU A 544 35.41 -3.38 28.09
N ILE A 545 35.08 -2.12 27.85
CA ILE A 545 35.63 -0.99 28.60
C ILE A 545 35.12 -0.98 30.04
N THR A 546 33.90 -1.43 30.28
CA THR A 546 33.26 -1.46 31.62
C THR A 546 33.70 -2.63 32.49
N ASN A 547 34.28 -3.70 31.91
CA ASN A 547 34.63 -4.95 32.63
C ASN A 547 36.11 -5.10 32.99
N ASN A 548 36.96 -4.06 32.88
CA ASN A 548 38.38 -4.07 33.25
C ASN A 548 39.17 -5.29 32.73
N SER A 549 38.81 -5.84 31.55
CA SER A 549 39.54 -6.97 30.95
C SER A 549 40.75 -6.50 30.14
N ASP A 550 41.83 -7.29 30.23
CA ASP A 550 43.14 -7.07 29.63
C ASP A 550 43.06 -6.55 28.17
N PRO A 551 43.75 -5.46 27.80
CA PRO A 551 43.71 -4.89 26.44
C PRO A 551 44.19 -5.83 25.31
N LYS A 552 44.71 -7.03 25.65
CA LYS A 552 45.18 -8.05 24.69
C LYS A 552 44.15 -9.13 24.33
N SER A 553 42.93 -9.10 24.88
CA SER A 553 41.91 -10.07 24.47
C SER A 553 41.37 -9.72 23.08
N THR A 554 41.38 -10.70 22.18
CA THR A 554 40.75 -10.63 20.86
C THR A 554 39.36 -10.00 20.99
N SER A 555 39.12 -8.91 20.27
CA SER A 555 37.86 -8.12 20.33
C SER A 555 36.67 -9.07 20.19
N VAL A 556 35.81 -9.12 21.23
CA VAL A 556 34.56 -9.89 21.22
C VAL A 556 33.73 -9.51 19.99
N ALA A 557 33.79 -8.24 19.57
CA ALA A 557 33.11 -7.76 18.36
C ALA A 557 33.65 -8.40 17.07
N ALA A 558 34.95 -8.73 16.96
CA ALA A 558 35.50 -9.39 15.79
C ALA A 558 35.12 -10.88 15.69
N SER A 559 34.91 -11.56 16.82
CA SER A 559 34.50 -12.97 16.87
C SER A 559 32.97 -13.20 16.86
N PHE A 560 32.19 -12.15 17.06
CA PHE A 560 30.72 -12.25 17.18
C PHE A 560 30.05 -12.77 15.89
N ASP A 561 29.01 -13.60 16.02
CA ASP A 561 28.21 -14.07 14.89
C ASP A 561 27.08 -13.08 14.55
N TYR A 562 27.42 -12.11 13.71
CA TYR A 562 26.47 -11.10 13.24
C TYR A 562 25.36 -11.66 12.36
N PHE A 563 25.60 -12.77 11.67
CA PHE A 563 24.58 -13.37 10.81
C PHE A 563 23.51 -14.10 11.63
N ALA A 564 23.92 -14.84 12.67
CA ALA A 564 23.01 -15.41 13.65
C ALA A 564 22.18 -14.32 14.34
N TYR A 565 22.79 -13.19 14.69
CA TYR A 565 22.10 -12.04 15.27
C TYR A 565 21.01 -11.45 14.36
N LEU A 566 21.26 -11.34 13.06
CA LEU A 566 20.23 -10.90 12.09
C LEU A 566 19.09 -11.93 11.98
N THR A 567 19.40 -13.21 12.13
CA THR A 567 18.39 -14.29 12.14
C THR A 567 17.51 -14.24 13.39
N GLU A 568 18.07 -13.99 14.56
CA GLU A 568 17.35 -13.81 15.82
C GLU A 568 16.36 -12.61 15.78
N LEU A 569 16.68 -11.60 14.97
CA LEU A 569 15.83 -10.44 14.72
C LEU A 569 14.79 -10.66 13.61
N ASN A 570 14.68 -11.88 13.07
CA ASN A 570 13.75 -12.23 11.98
C ASN A 570 13.97 -11.42 10.70
N LEU A 571 15.21 -11.01 10.41
CA LEU A 571 15.54 -10.20 9.24
C LEU A 571 15.95 -10.99 8.00
N THR A 572 16.21 -12.29 8.15
CA THR A 572 16.62 -13.17 7.04
C THR A 572 15.60 -13.25 5.88
N PRO A 573 14.27 -13.15 6.11
CA PRO A 573 13.29 -13.08 5.01
C PRO A 573 13.40 -11.83 4.13
N PHE A 574 14.14 -10.80 4.57
CA PHE A 574 14.39 -9.59 3.77
C PHE A 574 15.60 -9.72 2.82
N PHE A 575 16.27 -10.87 2.84
CA PHE A 575 17.51 -11.06 2.10
C PHE A 575 17.29 -11.97 0.89
N SER A 576 17.39 -11.42 -0.31
CA SER A 576 17.66 -12.21 -1.52
C SER A 576 19.00 -12.96 -1.39
N VAL A 577 19.23 -13.94 -2.23
CA VAL A 577 20.51 -14.68 -2.25
C VAL A 577 21.69 -13.71 -2.42
N GLY A 578 21.58 -12.75 -3.33
CA GLY A 578 22.61 -11.73 -3.56
C GLY A 578 22.81 -10.79 -2.37
N ARG A 579 21.74 -10.40 -1.67
CA ARG A 579 21.84 -9.63 -0.43
C ARG A 579 22.46 -10.40 0.71
N GLN A 580 22.15 -11.69 0.85
CA GLN A 580 22.81 -12.53 1.87
C GLN A 580 24.31 -12.57 1.68
N ASP A 581 24.79 -12.72 0.45
CA ASP A 581 26.22 -12.73 0.16
C ASP A 581 26.82 -11.32 0.38
N GLY A 582 26.13 -10.26 -0.03
CA GLY A 582 26.54 -8.87 0.25
C GLY A 582 26.64 -8.57 1.76
N ILE A 583 25.68 -9.03 2.55
CA ILE A 583 25.69 -8.87 4.02
C ILE A 583 26.82 -9.70 4.64
N LYS A 584 27.09 -10.93 4.17
CA LYS A 584 28.24 -11.74 4.62
C LYS A 584 29.55 -11.03 4.31
N ASN A 585 29.67 -10.43 3.13
CA ASN A 585 30.87 -9.66 2.75
C ASN A 585 31.03 -8.40 3.61
N ALA A 586 29.92 -7.70 3.90
CA ALA A 586 29.91 -6.57 4.83
C ALA A 586 30.34 -6.98 6.24
N ILE A 587 29.80 -8.07 6.76
CA ILE A 587 30.20 -8.63 8.06
C ILE A 587 31.68 -8.99 8.06
N THR A 588 32.18 -9.61 7.01
CA THR A 588 33.59 -9.95 6.86
C THR A 588 34.47 -8.71 6.85
N ALA A 589 34.08 -7.67 6.11
CA ALA A 589 34.80 -6.40 6.07
C ALA A 589 34.80 -5.70 7.45
N ILE A 590 33.69 -5.70 8.17
CA ILE A 590 33.58 -5.19 9.56
C ILE A 590 34.58 -5.95 10.46
N LYS A 591 34.57 -7.29 10.46
CA LYS A 591 35.45 -8.13 11.28
C LYS A 591 36.93 -7.89 10.95
N THR A 592 37.27 -7.78 9.67
CA THR A 592 38.65 -7.52 9.22
C THR A 592 39.15 -6.17 9.74
N LYS A 593 38.33 -5.11 9.59
CA LYS A 593 38.71 -3.76 10.07
C LYS A 593 38.84 -3.71 11.60
N LEU A 594 37.98 -4.42 12.33
CA LEU A 594 38.09 -4.57 13.79
C LEU A 594 39.36 -5.31 14.21
N THR A 595 39.77 -6.33 13.46
CA THR A 595 41.01 -7.12 13.75
C THR A 595 42.29 -6.32 13.45
N ILE A 596 42.30 -5.52 12.40
CA ILE A 596 43.48 -4.68 12.03
C ILE A 596 43.68 -3.59 13.10
N ARG A 597 42.64 -2.94 13.59
CA ARG A 597 42.74 -1.91 14.64
C ARG A 597 43.32 -2.44 15.95
N ASN A 598 43.07 -3.70 16.29
CA ASN A 598 43.60 -4.31 17.51
C ASN A 598 45.09 -4.71 17.41
N LYS A 599 45.72 -4.59 16.22
CA LYS A 599 47.13 -4.88 15.98
C LYS A 599 48.01 -3.63 15.92
N ILE A 600 47.39 -2.45 15.83
CA ILE A 600 48.01 -1.13 15.89
C ILE A 600 47.86 -0.56 17.30
#